data_7ab818efc47ec7a0d37ccb8e213e75e2
#
_entry.id   7ab818efc47ec7a0d37ccb8e213e75e2
#
_cell.length_a   1.000
_cell.length_b   1.000
_cell.length_c   1.000
_cell.angle_alpha   90.00
_cell.angle_beta   90.00
_cell.angle_gamma   90.00
#
_symmetry.space_group_name_H-M   'P 1'
#
loop_
_entity.id
_entity.type
_entity.pdbx_description
1 polymer ?
#
loop_
_entity_poly.entity_id
_entity_poly.type
_entity_poly.pdbx_seq_one_letter_code
_entity_poly.pdbx_strand_id
1 'polypeptide(L)'
;MKNNASKAKLVVRNATLTDLKEIQILSEKVYPDIPPYSVDVLRGQLNNYPEGQFVAVYDQKIVGYCATIRVSEQSAMSAHTWRQITGSGYGSTHLATGEYLYGMEIFVDPDYRGLRIGERLYSERKKLCSYYRLKGIVFGGRMPLLKKKLKQVGTVENYVEQVKNRSLNDPTTSFQLRQGFEVIGLLKDYLPSDKESMGAATHMVWRNPEAPEPEGKSRENVGRLPESVRVATVQYEQRRIHSFEEFEQIVTYFVDVVSDYRSDFVVFPELFTLQLLSIENEPIAPDKSIDRLTEYTERIKEMFTRLAIKYNINIIAGSHPTKMKDGSIQNVTFVCLRDGAVHEQPKIHPTPNERYWWNIEGGNELSVIQTDCGPIGVLICYDCEFPELARHLIDQGANILFVPFCTDERQGYLRVRYSAQARAVENQCYVVMSGNVGNLPRVHNMDIQYAQSCILTPCDFYFSRDGIAADTTPNVETVAFADLRLEYIYRARHSGTVMNLKDRRHDLYSVVWHKKNVLKPADEPVKPE
;
A
#
# COMPACT_ATOMS: atom_id res chain seq x y z
N MET A 1 -29.24 -19.94 -4.24
CA MET A 1 -27.84 -20.04 -3.80
C MET A 1 -27.06 -19.02 -4.62
N LYS A 2 -26.80 -17.83 -4.06
CA LYS A 2 -26.02 -16.79 -4.75
C LYS A 2 -24.54 -17.07 -4.49
N ASN A 3 -23.78 -17.35 -5.57
CA ASN A 3 -22.33 -17.45 -5.54
C ASN A 3 -21.75 -16.14 -4.97
N ASN A 4 -21.23 -16.20 -3.74
CA ASN A 4 -20.25 -15.23 -3.28
C ASN A 4 -18.98 -15.50 -4.09
N ALA A 5 -18.80 -14.82 -5.21
CA ALA A 5 -17.52 -14.73 -5.87
C ALA A 5 -16.58 -14.02 -4.88
N SER A 6 -15.73 -14.78 -4.21
CA SER A 6 -14.62 -14.27 -3.42
C SER A 6 -13.80 -13.36 -4.35
N LYS A 7 -13.70 -12.07 -4.03
CA LYS A 7 -12.88 -11.12 -4.80
C LYS A 7 -11.43 -11.63 -4.80
N ALA A 8 -10.80 -11.65 -5.99
CA ALA A 8 -9.42 -12.08 -6.17
C ALA A 8 -8.49 -11.29 -5.23
N LYS A 9 -7.76 -12.00 -4.38
CA LYS A 9 -6.88 -11.41 -3.37
C LYS A 9 -5.44 -11.86 -3.62
N LEU A 10 -4.50 -10.90 -3.68
CA LEU A 10 -3.05 -11.18 -3.79
C LEU A 10 -2.40 -11.07 -2.41
N VAL A 11 -1.87 -12.18 -1.92
CA VAL A 11 -1.20 -12.30 -0.61
C VAL A 11 0.16 -12.95 -0.78
N VAL A 12 1.18 -12.43 -0.08
CA VAL A 12 2.46 -13.12 0.10
C VAL A 12 2.51 -13.70 1.51
N ARG A 13 2.81 -14.98 1.60
CA ARG A 13 2.93 -15.73 2.87
C ARG A 13 4.09 -16.72 2.81
N ASN A 14 4.47 -17.26 3.94
CA ASN A 14 5.40 -18.38 3.96
C ASN A 14 4.82 -19.60 3.23
N ALA A 15 5.69 -20.31 2.52
CA ALA A 15 5.35 -21.57 1.88
C ALA A 15 5.14 -22.68 2.91
N THR A 16 4.30 -23.65 2.56
CA THR A 16 4.00 -24.83 3.38
C THR A 16 4.24 -26.11 2.58
N LEU A 17 4.23 -27.25 3.25
CA LEU A 17 4.40 -28.56 2.58
C LEU A 17 3.29 -28.85 1.55
N THR A 18 2.12 -28.26 1.71
CA THR A 18 1.00 -28.40 0.75
C THR A 18 1.22 -27.66 -0.55
N ASP A 19 2.10 -26.65 -0.56
CA ASP A 19 2.38 -25.79 -1.72
C ASP A 19 3.38 -26.41 -2.71
N LEU A 20 4.13 -27.45 -2.30
CA LEU A 20 5.30 -27.96 -3.03
C LEU A 20 5.02 -28.38 -4.47
N LYS A 21 3.90 -29.06 -4.71
CA LYS A 21 3.52 -29.50 -6.06
C LYS A 21 3.20 -28.32 -6.98
N GLU A 22 2.51 -27.33 -6.45
CA GLU A 22 2.13 -26.14 -7.21
C GLU A 22 3.34 -25.26 -7.51
N ILE A 23 4.28 -25.12 -6.56
CA ILE A 23 5.58 -24.45 -6.77
C ILE A 23 6.39 -25.17 -7.85
N GLN A 24 6.43 -26.52 -7.84
CA GLN A 24 7.11 -27.30 -8.89
C GLN A 24 6.53 -27.00 -10.27
N ILE A 25 5.21 -27.13 -10.43
CA ILE A 25 4.52 -26.85 -11.71
C ILE A 25 4.79 -25.41 -12.17
N LEU A 26 4.79 -24.45 -11.25
CA LEU A 26 5.10 -23.07 -11.57
C LEU A 26 6.55 -22.91 -12.04
N SER A 27 7.51 -23.61 -11.43
CA SER A 27 8.92 -23.57 -11.85
C SER A 27 9.12 -24.10 -13.27
N GLU A 28 8.42 -25.17 -13.64
CA GLU A 28 8.42 -25.72 -15.00
C GLU A 28 7.90 -24.73 -16.04
N LYS A 29 6.83 -24.04 -15.69
CA LYS A 29 6.23 -23.01 -16.55
C LYS A 29 7.15 -21.80 -16.75
N VAL A 30 7.84 -21.37 -15.70
CA VAL A 30 8.71 -20.17 -15.73
C VAL A 30 10.04 -20.44 -16.42
N TYR A 31 10.59 -21.65 -16.26
CA TYR A 31 11.90 -22.04 -16.75
C TYR A 31 11.85 -23.33 -17.61
N PRO A 32 11.30 -23.27 -18.83
CA PRO A 32 11.15 -24.46 -19.66
C PRO A 32 12.47 -25.09 -20.08
N ASP A 33 13.57 -24.35 -20.12
CA ASP A 33 14.89 -24.79 -20.52
C ASP A 33 15.83 -25.15 -19.35
N ILE A 34 15.38 -24.98 -18.11
CA ILE A 34 16.15 -25.33 -16.90
C ILE A 34 15.43 -26.48 -16.20
N PRO A 35 16.14 -27.51 -15.71
CA PRO A 35 15.52 -28.60 -14.99
C PRO A 35 14.65 -28.06 -13.82
N PRO A 36 13.38 -28.49 -13.72
CA PRO A 36 12.49 -28.01 -12.67
C PRO A 36 12.95 -28.50 -11.29
N TYR A 37 12.56 -27.76 -10.26
CA TYR A 37 12.76 -28.20 -8.89
C TYR A 37 11.99 -29.51 -8.63
N SER A 38 12.65 -30.52 -8.07
CA SER A 38 11.94 -31.69 -7.55
C SER A 38 11.24 -31.33 -6.23
N VAL A 39 10.15 -32.03 -5.91
CA VAL A 39 9.45 -31.89 -4.63
C VAL A 39 10.39 -32.09 -3.44
N ASP A 40 11.40 -32.97 -3.58
CA ASP A 40 12.36 -33.23 -2.50
C ASP A 40 13.31 -32.05 -2.27
N VAL A 41 13.75 -31.38 -3.33
CA VAL A 41 14.54 -30.14 -3.22
C VAL A 41 13.75 -29.06 -2.52
N LEU A 42 12.50 -28.83 -2.94
CA LEU A 42 11.61 -27.85 -2.31
C LEU A 42 11.30 -28.19 -0.84
N ARG A 43 11.14 -29.48 -0.54
CA ARG A 43 10.98 -29.94 0.86
C ARG A 43 12.23 -29.66 1.68
N GLY A 44 13.42 -29.86 1.10
CA GLY A 44 14.69 -29.53 1.73
C GLY A 44 14.79 -28.04 2.08
N GLN A 45 14.38 -27.15 1.17
CA GLN A 45 14.36 -25.70 1.43
C GLN A 45 13.45 -25.35 2.63
N LEU A 46 12.23 -25.92 2.68
CA LEU A 46 11.31 -25.71 3.78
C LEU A 46 11.82 -26.29 5.11
N ASN A 47 12.45 -27.47 5.08
CA ASN A 47 12.98 -28.09 6.30
C ASN A 47 14.20 -27.33 6.86
N ASN A 48 15.03 -26.77 6.00
CA ASN A 48 16.26 -26.10 6.41
C ASN A 48 16.02 -24.65 6.88
N TYR A 49 15.09 -23.93 6.22
CA TYR A 49 14.78 -22.54 6.61
C TYR A 49 13.36 -22.13 6.16
N PRO A 50 12.31 -22.54 6.86
CA PRO A 50 10.91 -22.28 6.48
C PRO A 50 10.57 -20.79 6.43
N GLU A 51 11.14 -19.98 7.31
CA GLU A 51 10.90 -18.53 7.35
C GLU A 51 11.40 -17.80 6.11
N GLY A 52 12.36 -18.37 5.40
CA GLY A 52 12.94 -17.82 4.17
C GLY A 52 12.22 -18.21 2.88
N GLN A 53 11.16 -19.00 2.96
CA GLN A 53 10.42 -19.51 1.82
C GLN A 53 9.08 -18.80 1.69
N PHE A 54 8.84 -18.07 0.59
CA PHE A 54 7.63 -17.30 0.39
C PHE A 54 6.91 -17.68 -0.89
N VAL A 55 5.58 -17.71 -0.85
CA VAL A 55 4.70 -17.84 -2.01
C VAL A 55 3.83 -16.59 -2.15
N ALA A 56 3.65 -16.14 -3.39
CA ALA A 56 2.62 -15.17 -3.74
C ALA A 56 1.39 -15.95 -4.22
N VAL A 57 0.26 -15.75 -3.56
CA VAL A 57 -1.01 -16.41 -3.86
C VAL A 57 -2.00 -15.38 -4.38
N TYR A 58 -2.54 -15.61 -5.57
CA TYR A 58 -3.58 -14.80 -6.18
C TYR A 58 -4.79 -15.68 -6.50
N ASP A 59 -5.93 -15.35 -5.93
CA ASP A 59 -7.17 -16.12 -6.07
C ASP A 59 -6.96 -17.64 -5.84
N GLN A 60 -6.36 -17.97 -4.69
CA GLN A 60 -6.01 -19.33 -4.24
C GLN A 60 -4.97 -20.05 -5.09
N LYS A 61 -4.43 -19.45 -6.15
CA LYS A 61 -3.39 -20.00 -6.99
C LYS A 61 -2.02 -19.43 -6.63
N ILE A 62 -0.98 -20.27 -6.56
CA ILE A 62 0.41 -19.81 -6.41
C ILE A 62 0.87 -19.21 -7.74
N VAL A 63 1.23 -17.93 -7.71
CA VAL A 63 1.66 -17.15 -8.88
C VAL A 63 3.08 -16.64 -8.75
N GLY A 64 3.76 -16.92 -7.65
CA GLY A 64 5.16 -16.59 -7.45
C GLY A 64 5.77 -17.36 -6.28
N TYR A 65 7.08 -17.56 -6.33
CA TYR A 65 7.86 -18.22 -5.29
C TYR A 65 9.19 -17.49 -5.07
N CYS A 66 9.66 -17.52 -3.85
CA CYS A 66 10.93 -16.92 -3.44
C CYS A 66 11.58 -17.79 -2.36
N ALA A 67 12.80 -18.28 -2.63
CA ALA A 67 13.58 -19.10 -1.73
C ALA A 67 14.80 -18.36 -1.19
N THR A 68 15.07 -18.49 0.11
CA THR A 68 16.13 -17.76 0.80
C THR A 68 16.73 -18.65 1.90
N ILE A 69 18.02 -18.46 2.19
CA ILE A 69 18.72 -19.04 3.35
C ILE A 69 19.57 -17.95 4.01
N ARG A 70 20.07 -18.22 5.21
CA ARG A 70 21.10 -17.39 5.85
C ARG A 70 22.47 -17.99 5.62
N VAL A 71 23.49 -17.15 5.35
CA VAL A 71 24.87 -17.57 5.11
C VAL A 71 25.82 -16.61 5.84
N SER A 72 27.07 -17.06 6.05
CA SER A 72 28.11 -16.17 6.60
C SER A 72 28.48 -15.09 5.60
N GLU A 73 29.00 -13.96 6.09
CA GLU A 73 29.52 -12.87 5.25
C GLU A 73 30.62 -13.39 4.30
N GLN A 74 31.51 -14.23 4.79
CA GLN A 74 32.56 -14.85 3.97
C GLN A 74 31.97 -15.61 2.78
N SER A 75 30.95 -16.45 3.00
CA SER A 75 30.30 -17.21 1.93
C SER A 75 29.54 -16.29 0.98
N ALA A 76 28.84 -15.28 1.52
CA ALA A 76 28.06 -14.33 0.73
C ALA A 76 28.93 -13.52 -0.23
N MET A 77 30.10 -13.04 0.23
CA MET A 77 30.94 -12.09 -0.51
C MET A 77 32.02 -12.76 -1.37
N SER A 78 32.32 -14.04 -1.17
CA SER A 78 33.26 -14.80 -1.99
C SER A 78 32.66 -15.22 -3.31
N ALA A 79 33.51 -15.51 -4.31
CA ALA A 79 33.07 -16.17 -5.55
C ALA A 79 32.59 -17.59 -5.25
N HIS A 80 31.44 -17.97 -5.79
CA HIS A 80 30.81 -19.25 -5.56
C HIS A 80 29.91 -19.65 -6.75
N THR A 81 29.58 -20.93 -6.83
CA THR A 81 28.54 -21.44 -7.74
C THR A 81 27.20 -21.56 -7.00
N TRP A 82 26.08 -21.56 -7.74
CA TRP A 82 24.76 -21.75 -7.16
C TRP A 82 24.68 -23.07 -6.36
N ARG A 83 25.25 -24.16 -6.91
CA ARG A 83 25.29 -25.45 -6.22
C ARG A 83 26.01 -25.40 -4.88
N GLN A 84 27.17 -24.75 -4.84
CA GLN A 84 27.96 -24.63 -3.61
C GLN A 84 27.22 -23.88 -2.53
N ILE A 85 26.74 -22.67 -2.84
CA ILE A 85 26.17 -21.79 -1.81
C ILE A 85 24.76 -22.21 -1.35
N THR A 86 24.01 -22.97 -2.18
CA THR A 86 22.66 -23.42 -1.85
C THR A 86 22.59 -24.87 -1.37
N GLY A 87 23.72 -25.58 -1.33
CA GLY A 87 23.71 -27.03 -1.08
C GLY A 87 22.92 -27.76 -2.14
N SER A 88 23.27 -27.56 -3.44
CA SER A 88 22.57 -28.14 -4.59
C SER A 88 21.07 -27.81 -4.64
N GLY A 89 20.67 -26.67 -4.12
CA GLY A 89 19.29 -26.21 -4.13
C GLY A 89 18.45 -26.62 -2.91
N TYR A 90 18.95 -27.51 -2.05
CA TYR A 90 18.23 -27.96 -0.85
C TYR A 90 18.21 -26.93 0.29
N GLY A 91 19.01 -25.88 0.20
CA GLY A 91 19.18 -24.93 1.31
C GLY A 91 19.98 -25.49 2.49
N SER A 92 20.68 -26.62 2.29
CA SER A 92 21.43 -27.33 3.35
C SER A 92 22.65 -26.57 3.88
N THR A 93 23.06 -25.51 3.20
CA THR A 93 24.10 -24.57 3.65
C THR A 93 23.55 -23.46 4.55
N HIS A 94 22.27 -23.53 4.90
CA HIS A 94 21.69 -22.57 5.86
C HIS A 94 22.46 -22.55 7.17
N LEU A 95 22.82 -21.36 7.61
CA LEU A 95 23.51 -21.11 8.86
C LEU A 95 22.67 -20.19 9.74
N ALA A 96 22.14 -20.69 10.86
CA ALA A 96 21.28 -19.92 11.77
C ALA A 96 21.95 -18.65 12.31
N THR A 97 23.30 -18.63 12.38
CA THR A 97 24.11 -17.47 12.77
C THR A 97 24.60 -16.64 11.59
N GLY A 98 24.18 -16.99 10.35
CA GLY A 98 24.60 -16.29 9.14
C GLY A 98 24.21 -14.81 9.17
N GLU A 99 25.09 -13.96 8.66
CA GLU A 99 24.95 -12.49 8.73
C GLU A 99 24.26 -11.89 7.51
N TYR A 100 24.11 -12.69 6.44
CA TYR A 100 23.43 -12.27 5.21
C TYR A 100 22.30 -13.24 4.86
N LEU A 101 21.24 -12.72 4.23
CA LEU A 101 20.31 -13.55 3.48
C LEU A 101 20.89 -13.83 2.09
N TYR A 102 20.85 -15.08 1.67
CA TYR A 102 21.18 -15.46 0.31
C TYR A 102 19.91 -15.83 -0.46
N GLY A 103 19.64 -15.08 -1.53
CA GLY A 103 18.52 -15.36 -2.42
C GLY A 103 18.84 -16.54 -3.34
N MET A 104 18.24 -17.67 -3.05
CA MET A 104 18.44 -18.90 -3.84
C MET A 104 17.67 -18.84 -5.15
N GLU A 105 16.42 -18.35 -5.10
CA GLU A 105 15.51 -18.30 -6.22
C GLU A 105 14.43 -17.21 -6.04
N ILE A 106 13.93 -16.70 -7.16
CA ILE A 106 12.72 -15.89 -7.24
C ILE A 106 12.10 -16.00 -8.64
N PHE A 107 10.85 -16.40 -8.73
CA PHE A 107 10.14 -16.44 -10.01
C PHE A 107 8.66 -16.11 -9.86
N VAL A 108 8.07 -15.62 -10.95
CA VAL A 108 6.67 -15.17 -11.03
C VAL A 108 6.06 -15.74 -12.31
N ASP A 109 4.84 -16.25 -12.20
CA ASP A 109 4.05 -16.76 -13.33
C ASP A 109 3.98 -15.69 -14.44
N PRO A 110 4.39 -16.02 -15.69
CA PRO A 110 4.38 -15.10 -16.81
C PRO A 110 3.02 -14.43 -17.05
N ASP A 111 1.91 -15.15 -16.79
CA ASP A 111 0.55 -14.64 -17.02
C ASP A 111 0.12 -13.61 -15.98
N TYR A 112 0.83 -13.51 -14.85
CA TYR A 112 0.58 -12.57 -13.76
C TYR A 112 1.66 -11.49 -13.64
N ARG A 113 2.48 -11.33 -14.67
CA ARG A 113 3.45 -10.21 -14.74
C ARG A 113 2.69 -8.88 -14.83
N GLY A 114 3.29 -7.80 -14.29
CA GLY A 114 2.65 -6.49 -14.23
C GLY A 114 1.87 -6.22 -12.93
N LEU A 115 1.65 -7.26 -12.08
CA LEU A 115 1.04 -7.11 -10.75
C LEU A 115 2.08 -6.86 -9.64
N ARG A 116 3.30 -6.47 -9.98
CA ARG A 116 4.42 -6.21 -9.05
C ARG A 116 4.70 -7.35 -8.04
N ILE A 117 4.37 -8.60 -8.40
CA ILE A 117 4.56 -9.76 -7.51
C ILE A 117 6.03 -9.93 -7.12
N GLY A 118 6.95 -9.80 -8.07
CA GLY A 118 8.40 -9.87 -7.80
C GLY A 118 8.86 -8.82 -6.78
N GLU A 119 8.34 -7.59 -6.85
CA GLU A 119 8.63 -6.53 -5.90
C GLU A 119 8.13 -6.87 -4.49
N ARG A 120 6.92 -7.44 -4.37
CA ARG A 120 6.37 -7.90 -3.09
C ARG A 120 7.22 -9.01 -2.47
N LEU A 121 7.67 -9.98 -3.28
CA LEU A 121 8.55 -11.05 -2.82
C LEU A 121 9.91 -10.50 -2.34
N TYR A 122 10.50 -9.51 -3.05
CA TYR A 122 11.70 -8.81 -2.58
C TYR A 122 11.43 -8.02 -1.30
N SER A 123 10.26 -7.42 -1.16
CA SER A 123 9.86 -6.71 0.07
C SER A 123 9.82 -7.64 1.27
N GLU A 124 9.20 -8.83 1.15
CA GLU A 124 9.20 -9.81 2.25
C GLU A 124 10.61 -10.30 2.60
N ARG A 125 11.45 -10.52 1.59
CA ARG A 125 12.87 -10.86 1.82
C ARG A 125 13.61 -9.74 2.56
N LYS A 126 13.35 -8.48 2.24
CA LYS A 126 13.94 -7.33 2.96
C LYS A 126 13.41 -7.21 4.38
N LYS A 127 12.11 -7.37 4.59
CA LYS A 127 11.51 -7.42 5.93
C LYS A 127 12.15 -8.51 6.79
N LEU A 128 12.35 -9.71 6.24
CA LEU A 128 13.02 -10.81 6.92
C LEU A 128 14.49 -10.45 7.27
N CYS A 129 15.20 -9.78 6.35
CA CYS A 129 16.57 -9.32 6.57
C CYS A 129 16.65 -8.28 7.70
N SER A 130 15.78 -7.28 7.69
CA SER A 130 15.69 -6.26 8.75
C SER A 130 15.27 -6.88 10.09
N TYR A 131 14.35 -7.81 10.07
CA TYR A 131 13.89 -8.51 11.27
C TYR A 131 15.00 -9.21 12.03
N TYR A 132 15.83 -9.98 11.32
CA TYR A 132 17.00 -10.63 11.91
C TYR A 132 18.20 -9.71 12.04
N ARG A 133 18.06 -8.40 11.71
CA ARG A 133 19.14 -7.39 11.73
C ARG A 133 20.38 -7.83 10.96
N LEU A 134 20.13 -8.51 9.82
CA LEU A 134 21.24 -8.99 8.98
C LEU A 134 21.86 -7.84 8.21
N LYS A 135 23.14 -7.99 7.83
CA LYS A 135 23.91 -6.97 7.08
C LYS A 135 23.36 -6.68 5.71
N GLY A 136 22.62 -7.64 5.10
CA GLY A 136 22.05 -7.45 3.78
C GLY A 136 21.56 -8.72 3.11
N ILE A 137 21.23 -8.61 1.82
CA ILE A 137 20.77 -9.69 0.96
C ILE A 137 21.73 -9.81 -0.20
N VAL A 138 22.19 -11.01 -0.51
CA VAL A 138 23.11 -11.32 -1.60
C VAL A 138 22.52 -12.42 -2.49
N PHE A 139 22.79 -12.36 -3.78
CA PHE A 139 22.44 -13.44 -4.73
C PHE A 139 23.17 -13.30 -6.06
N GLY A 140 23.14 -14.37 -6.87
CA GLY A 140 23.53 -14.35 -8.28
C GLY A 140 22.35 -13.94 -9.16
N GLY A 141 22.42 -12.77 -9.79
CA GLY A 141 21.39 -12.28 -10.70
C GLY A 141 21.56 -12.82 -12.12
N ARG A 142 20.49 -13.41 -12.70
CA ARG A 142 20.48 -13.87 -14.10
C ARG A 142 20.58 -12.70 -15.07
N MET A 143 21.14 -12.97 -16.25
CA MET A 143 21.29 -12.02 -17.36
C MET A 143 20.66 -12.59 -18.65
N PRO A 144 19.32 -12.69 -18.75
CA PRO A 144 18.64 -13.42 -19.82
C PRO A 144 18.87 -12.88 -21.24
N LEU A 145 19.35 -11.65 -21.38
CA LEU A 145 19.69 -11.10 -22.69
C LEU A 145 21.18 -11.19 -23.04
N LEU A 146 22.03 -11.65 -22.12
CA LEU A 146 23.50 -11.68 -22.31
C LEU A 146 23.89 -12.41 -23.59
N LYS A 147 23.47 -13.66 -23.79
CA LYS A 147 23.80 -14.46 -24.99
C LYS A 147 23.40 -13.76 -26.28
N LYS A 148 22.22 -13.13 -26.31
CA LYS A 148 21.71 -12.43 -27.49
C LYS A 148 22.49 -11.15 -27.81
N LYS A 149 23.00 -10.49 -26.78
CA LYS A 149 23.65 -9.17 -26.89
C LYS A 149 25.18 -9.23 -26.88
N LEU A 150 25.78 -10.39 -26.54
CA LEU A 150 27.23 -10.51 -26.35
C LEU A 150 28.03 -10.06 -27.59
N LYS A 151 27.57 -10.41 -28.79
CA LYS A 151 28.24 -9.97 -30.05
C LYS A 151 28.24 -8.44 -30.20
N GLN A 152 27.25 -7.76 -29.67
CA GLN A 152 27.12 -6.30 -29.74
C GLN A 152 27.97 -5.60 -28.69
N VAL A 153 28.04 -6.17 -27.47
CA VAL A 153 28.70 -5.54 -26.33
C VAL A 153 30.15 -6.01 -26.11
N GLY A 154 30.54 -7.13 -26.71
CA GLY A 154 31.90 -7.68 -26.69
C GLY A 154 32.20 -8.58 -25.49
N THR A 155 32.02 -8.10 -24.26
CA THR A 155 32.32 -8.84 -23.01
C THR A 155 31.17 -8.82 -22.03
N VAL A 156 31.19 -9.77 -21.07
CA VAL A 156 30.18 -9.84 -19.99
C VAL A 156 30.28 -8.62 -19.08
N GLU A 157 31.49 -8.19 -18.80
CA GLU A 157 31.77 -7.00 -18.00
C GLU A 157 31.17 -5.74 -18.63
N ASN A 158 31.38 -5.56 -19.93
CA ASN A 158 30.81 -4.43 -20.69
C ASN A 158 29.28 -4.49 -20.75
N TYR A 159 28.70 -5.70 -20.86
CA TYR A 159 27.25 -5.90 -20.77
C TYR A 159 26.72 -5.37 -19.44
N VAL A 160 27.32 -5.77 -18.32
CA VAL A 160 26.89 -5.35 -16.99
C VAL A 160 27.04 -3.84 -16.79
N GLU A 161 28.14 -3.24 -17.27
CA GLU A 161 28.33 -1.78 -17.20
C GLU A 161 27.27 -1.01 -18.02
N GLN A 162 26.91 -1.52 -19.20
CA GLN A 162 25.83 -0.92 -20.01
C GLN A 162 24.46 -1.06 -19.34
N VAL A 163 24.19 -2.12 -18.59
CA VAL A 163 22.95 -2.26 -17.80
C VAL A 163 22.96 -1.32 -16.59
N LYS A 164 24.09 -1.19 -15.89
CA LYS A 164 24.25 -0.26 -14.75
C LYS A 164 24.03 1.19 -15.15
N ASN A 165 24.59 1.63 -16.26
CA ASN A 165 24.46 3.00 -16.74
C ASN A 165 23.19 3.24 -17.58
N ARG A 166 22.28 2.23 -17.63
CA ARG A 166 20.99 2.26 -18.35
C ARG A 166 21.06 2.42 -19.87
N SER A 167 22.22 2.25 -20.49
CA SER A 167 22.34 2.23 -21.95
C SER A 167 21.83 0.93 -22.57
N LEU A 168 21.70 -0.13 -21.77
CA LEU A 168 21.10 -1.40 -22.11
C LEU A 168 20.10 -1.82 -21.03
N ASN A 169 18.91 -2.25 -21.43
CA ASN A 169 17.90 -2.77 -20.52
C ASN A 169 17.91 -4.30 -20.51
N ASP A 170 18.31 -4.91 -19.40
CA ASP A 170 18.13 -6.34 -19.12
C ASP A 170 16.94 -6.51 -18.18
N PRO A 171 15.93 -7.32 -18.50
CA PRO A 171 14.68 -7.37 -17.74
C PRO A 171 14.88 -7.79 -16.27
N THR A 172 15.87 -8.66 -15.99
CA THR A 172 16.13 -9.14 -14.63
C THR A 172 17.08 -8.22 -13.89
N THR A 173 18.27 -7.96 -14.43
CA THR A 173 19.29 -7.13 -13.77
C THR A 173 18.79 -5.68 -13.59
N SER A 174 18.14 -5.10 -14.61
CA SER A 174 17.58 -3.75 -14.50
C SER A 174 16.47 -3.66 -13.44
N PHE A 175 15.64 -4.71 -13.31
CA PHE A 175 14.64 -4.79 -12.25
C PHE A 175 15.30 -4.85 -10.87
N GLN A 176 16.33 -5.67 -10.68
CA GLN A 176 17.06 -5.80 -9.42
C GLN A 176 17.75 -4.48 -9.01
N LEU A 177 18.33 -3.75 -9.96
CA LEU A 177 18.91 -2.43 -9.72
C LEU A 177 17.83 -1.43 -9.24
N ARG A 178 16.63 -1.44 -9.85
CA ARG A 178 15.50 -0.62 -9.39
C ARG A 178 15.03 -0.99 -7.99
N GLN A 179 15.18 -2.26 -7.59
CA GLN A 179 14.91 -2.69 -6.21
C GLN A 179 16.01 -2.25 -5.21
N GLY A 180 16.99 -1.47 -5.63
CA GLY A 180 18.06 -0.94 -4.78
C GLY A 180 19.18 -1.94 -4.52
N PHE A 181 19.32 -2.99 -5.34
CA PHE A 181 20.48 -3.85 -5.33
C PHE A 181 21.63 -3.21 -6.12
N GLU A 182 22.85 -3.51 -5.71
CA GLU A 182 24.09 -3.08 -6.37
C GLU A 182 24.81 -4.29 -6.94
N VAL A 183 25.49 -4.12 -8.07
CA VAL A 183 26.40 -5.14 -8.61
C VAL A 183 27.77 -4.94 -7.98
N ILE A 184 28.22 -5.94 -7.21
CA ILE A 184 29.55 -5.96 -6.58
C ILE A 184 30.58 -6.79 -7.35
N GLY A 185 30.14 -7.57 -8.34
CA GLY A 185 31.03 -8.40 -9.16
C GLY A 185 30.28 -9.30 -10.13
N LEU A 186 31.01 -10.24 -10.69
CA LEU A 186 30.51 -11.29 -11.55
C LEU A 186 30.84 -12.67 -10.97
N LEU A 187 29.87 -13.57 -11.00
CA LEU A 187 30.02 -14.97 -10.65
C LEU A 187 30.14 -15.78 -11.95
N LYS A 188 31.35 -16.24 -12.24
CA LYS A 188 31.62 -17.12 -13.38
C LYS A 188 31.18 -18.55 -13.06
N ASP A 189 30.66 -19.26 -14.05
CA ASP A 189 30.16 -20.63 -13.90
C ASP A 189 29.15 -20.82 -12.76
N TYR A 190 28.39 -19.74 -12.46
CA TYR A 190 27.43 -19.71 -11.36
C TYR A 190 26.32 -20.76 -11.50
N LEU A 191 25.69 -20.84 -12.69
CA LEU A 191 24.66 -21.80 -13.01
C LEU A 191 24.84 -22.31 -14.48
N PRO A 192 25.64 -23.37 -14.72
CA PRO A 192 25.96 -23.83 -16.09
C PRO A 192 24.74 -24.23 -16.94
N SER A 193 23.61 -24.60 -16.30
CA SER A 193 22.34 -24.89 -16.98
C SER A 193 21.65 -23.66 -17.56
N ASP A 194 21.97 -22.46 -17.09
CA ASP A 194 21.42 -21.20 -17.61
C ASP A 194 22.15 -20.74 -18.88
N LYS A 195 21.68 -21.28 -20.01
CA LYS A 195 22.25 -20.97 -21.32
C LYS A 195 22.06 -19.55 -21.79
N GLU A 196 21.04 -18.84 -21.29
CA GLU A 196 20.77 -17.45 -21.65
C GLU A 196 21.80 -16.51 -21.01
N SER A 197 22.14 -16.75 -19.75
CA SER A 197 23.18 -16.02 -19.00
C SER A 197 24.59 -16.60 -19.24
N MET A 198 24.73 -17.60 -20.13
CA MET A 198 26.00 -18.29 -20.42
C MET A 198 26.68 -18.88 -19.17
N GLY A 199 25.90 -19.34 -18.20
CA GLY A 199 26.37 -19.85 -16.92
C GLY A 199 26.83 -18.81 -15.92
N ALA A 200 26.99 -17.54 -16.31
CA ALA A 200 27.42 -16.45 -15.43
C ALA A 200 26.23 -15.75 -14.74
N ALA A 201 26.53 -15.05 -13.65
CA ALA A 201 25.56 -14.20 -12.96
C ALA A 201 26.20 -12.89 -12.47
N THR A 202 25.41 -11.84 -12.35
CA THR A 202 25.82 -10.65 -11.59
C THR A 202 25.85 -10.99 -10.10
N HIS A 203 26.90 -10.65 -9.39
CA HIS A 203 26.94 -10.74 -7.93
C HIS A 203 26.26 -9.50 -7.35
N MET A 204 25.04 -9.68 -6.81
CA MET A 204 24.17 -8.61 -6.38
C MET A 204 24.15 -8.52 -4.84
N VAL A 205 24.17 -7.31 -4.32
CA VAL A 205 23.99 -7.05 -2.88
C VAL A 205 22.97 -5.93 -2.65
N TRP A 206 22.12 -6.11 -1.68
CA TRP A 206 21.38 -5.03 -1.03
C TRP A 206 21.88 -4.93 0.41
N ARG A 207 22.35 -3.75 0.80
CA ARG A 207 22.82 -3.49 2.15
C ARG A 207 21.64 -3.07 3.01
N ASN A 208 21.48 -3.72 4.17
CA ASN A 208 20.42 -3.36 5.09
C ASN A 208 20.77 -2.03 5.78
N PRO A 209 19.99 -0.95 5.54
CA PRO A 209 20.27 0.35 6.17
C PRO A 209 20.05 0.35 7.69
N GLU A 210 19.38 -0.68 8.20
CA GLU A 210 19.04 -0.83 9.62
C GLU A 210 19.91 -1.86 10.33
N ALA A 211 21.04 -2.29 9.73
CA ALA A 211 21.94 -3.24 10.36
C ALA A 211 22.74 -2.57 11.50
N PRO A 212 22.41 -2.77 12.77
CA PRO A 212 23.23 -2.31 13.89
C PRO A 212 24.22 -3.37 14.30
N GLU A 213 25.24 -2.97 15.08
CA GLU A 213 26.21 -3.89 15.69
C GLU A 213 25.55 -4.94 16.60
N PRO A 214 26.16 -6.13 16.75
CA PRO A 214 25.49 -7.32 17.25
C PRO A 214 25.26 -7.28 18.78
N GLU A 215 24.04 -7.04 19.21
CA GLU A 215 23.58 -7.46 20.52
C GLU A 215 22.34 -8.35 20.39
N GLY A 216 22.51 -9.60 20.88
CA GLY A 216 21.54 -10.66 20.73
C GLY A 216 20.21 -10.42 21.40
N LYS A 217 19.16 -10.80 20.70
CA LYS A 217 18.02 -11.60 21.19
C LYS A 217 17.01 -11.82 20.05
N SER A 218 16.64 -13.08 19.86
CA SER A 218 15.55 -13.51 18.98
C SER A 218 14.20 -12.91 19.44
N ARG A 219 13.46 -12.29 18.52
CA ARG A 219 12.06 -11.92 18.73
C ARG A 219 11.20 -12.60 17.69
N GLU A 220 10.20 -13.32 18.14
CA GLU A 220 9.18 -13.97 17.32
C GLU A 220 8.35 -12.94 16.55
N ASN A 221 8.15 -13.16 15.24
CA ASN A 221 7.46 -12.23 14.34
C ASN A 221 6.05 -12.70 14.03
N VAL A 222 5.14 -12.47 14.94
CA VAL A 222 3.72 -12.49 14.58
C VAL A 222 3.21 -11.05 14.72
N GLY A 223 2.90 -10.40 13.59
CA GLY A 223 2.13 -9.15 13.58
C GLY A 223 2.86 -7.85 13.92
N ARG A 224 4.18 -7.71 13.68
CA ARG A 224 4.85 -6.42 13.91
C ARG A 224 4.54 -5.43 12.79
N LEU A 225 3.97 -4.30 13.17
CA LEU A 225 3.73 -3.17 12.28
C LEU A 225 5.07 -2.63 11.71
N PRO A 226 5.09 -2.07 10.50
CA PRO A 226 6.27 -1.43 9.95
C PRO A 226 6.72 -0.27 10.85
N GLU A 227 8.02 -0.06 10.93
CA GLU A 227 8.60 1.02 11.74
C GLU A 227 8.19 2.40 11.22
N SER A 228 8.09 2.53 9.91
CA SER A 228 7.66 3.73 9.19
C SER A 228 6.67 3.38 8.10
N VAL A 229 5.63 4.18 7.97
CA VAL A 229 4.61 4.11 6.92
C VAL A 229 4.72 5.35 6.06
N ARG A 230 5.03 5.21 4.77
CA ARG A 230 5.05 6.34 3.85
C ARG A 230 3.67 6.59 3.30
N VAL A 231 3.16 7.80 3.49
CA VAL A 231 1.85 8.22 2.99
C VAL A 231 1.98 9.32 1.96
N ALA A 232 1.10 9.31 0.97
CA ALA A 232 0.96 10.35 -0.03
C ALA A 232 -0.47 10.91 0.01
N THR A 233 -0.61 12.22 -0.10
CA THR A 233 -1.90 12.88 -0.26
C THR A 233 -1.94 13.65 -1.57
N VAL A 234 -2.98 13.40 -2.36
CA VAL A 234 -3.19 14.05 -3.66
C VAL A 234 -4.06 15.29 -3.47
N GLN A 235 -3.58 16.44 -3.87
CA GLN A 235 -4.41 17.63 -4.11
C GLN A 235 -4.81 17.60 -5.58
N TYR A 236 -6.07 17.23 -5.82
CA TYR A 236 -6.56 16.88 -7.14
C TYR A 236 -7.30 18.05 -7.80
N GLU A 237 -6.93 18.39 -9.04
CA GLU A 237 -7.61 19.44 -9.78
C GLU A 237 -8.82 18.90 -10.52
N GLN A 238 -10.00 19.44 -10.18
CA GLN A 238 -11.23 19.22 -10.92
C GLN A 238 -11.16 19.93 -12.27
N ARG A 239 -11.31 19.15 -13.34
CA ARG A 239 -11.25 19.65 -14.73
C ARG A 239 -12.24 18.87 -15.59
N ARG A 240 -12.64 19.45 -16.72
CA ARG A 240 -13.46 18.74 -17.69
C ARG A 240 -12.69 17.58 -18.29
N ILE A 241 -13.38 16.43 -18.41
CA ILE A 241 -12.91 15.22 -19.09
C ILE A 241 -13.91 14.79 -20.15
N HIS A 242 -13.49 13.92 -21.08
CA HIS A 242 -14.31 13.49 -22.21
C HIS A 242 -14.67 12.00 -22.17
N SER A 243 -14.04 11.22 -21.30
CA SER A 243 -14.33 9.81 -21.14
C SER A 243 -13.89 9.29 -19.76
N PHE A 244 -14.39 8.12 -19.39
CA PHE A 244 -13.92 7.44 -18.18
C PHE A 244 -12.45 6.98 -18.31
N GLU A 245 -12.01 6.66 -19.51
CA GLU A 245 -10.63 6.27 -19.80
C GLU A 245 -9.66 7.44 -19.54
N GLU A 246 -10.07 8.67 -19.85
CA GLU A 246 -9.29 9.88 -19.51
C GLU A 246 -9.20 10.06 -17.98
N PHE A 247 -10.32 9.87 -17.26
CA PHE A 247 -10.33 9.86 -15.81
C PHE A 247 -9.38 8.80 -15.23
N GLU A 248 -9.45 7.58 -15.75
CA GLU A 248 -8.58 6.48 -15.35
C GLU A 248 -7.09 6.78 -15.61
N GLN A 249 -6.76 7.42 -16.75
CA GLN A 249 -5.39 7.83 -17.06
C GLN A 249 -4.85 8.85 -16.06
N ILE A 250 -5.66 9.85 -15.68
CA ILE A 250 -5.28 10.86 -14.68
C ILE A 250 -5.05 10.20 -13.31
N VAL A 251 -5.98 9.37 -12.86
CA VAL A 251 -5.85 8.64 -11.59
C VAL A 251 -4.64 7.72 -11.61
N THR A 252 -4.43 7.00 -12.72
CA THR A 252 -3.28 6.10 -12.88
C THR A 252 -1.96 6.85 -12.78
N TYR A 253 -1.86 8.04 -13.38
CA TYR A 253 -0.67 8.90 -13.29
C TYR A 253 -0.31 9.20 -11.83
N PHE A 254 -1.28 9.61 -10.99
CA PHE A 254 -1.00 9.88 -9.58
C PHE A 254 -0.58 8.61 -8.82
N VAL A 255 -1.27 7.49 -9.05
CA VAL A 255 -0.93 6.21 -8.39
C VAL A 255 0.46 5.73 -8.80
N ASP A 256 0.83 5.88 -10.07
CA ASP A 256 2.17 5.53 -10.60
C ASP A 256 3.26 6.38 -9.93
N VAL A 257 3.09 7.71 -9.94
CA VAL A 257 4.02 8.64 -9.30
C VAL A 257 4.23 8.30 -7.82
N VAL A 258 3.16 8.18 -7.03
CA VAL A 258 3.29 7.93 -5.59
C VAL A 258 3.87 6.55 -5.28
N SER A 259 3.65 5.58 -6.17
CA SER A 259 4.24 4.25 -6.07
C SER A 259 5.74 4.26 -6.36
N ASP A 260 6.21 5.09 -7.30
CA ASP A 260 7.65 5.26 -7.57
C ASP A 260 8.38 5.86 -6.37
N TYR A 261 7.71 6.70 -5.57
CA TYR A 261 8.19 7.17 -4.28
C TYR A 261 8.03 6.15 -3.14
N ARG A 262 7.59 4.91 -3.44
CA ARG A 262 7.42 3.79 -2.50
C ARG A 262 6.44 4.10 -1.36
N SER A 263 5.37 4.82 -1.66
CA SER A 263 4.33 5.09 -0.68
C SER A 263 3.56 3.82 -0.32
N ASP A 264 3.23 3.64 0.95
CA ASP A 264 2.37 2.56 1.43
C ASP A 264 0.89 2.89 1.24
N PHE A 265 0.56 4.18 1.32
CA PHE A 265 -0.79 4.70 1.12
C PHE A 265 -0.80 5.90 0.19
N VAL A 266 -1.89 6.00 -0.58
CA VAL A 266 -2.29 7.23 -1.25
C VAL A 266 -3.76 7.53 -0.94
N VAL A 267 -4.09 8.81 -0.72
CA VAL A 267 -5.47 9.27 -0.52
C VAL A 267 -5.84 10.29 -1.59
N PHE A 268 -7.03 10.09 -2.18
CA PHE A 268 -7.71 11.00 -3.10
C PHE A 268 -8.81 11.79 -2.37
N PRO A 269 -9.27 12.94 -2.93
CA PRO A 269 -10.25 13.78 -2.27
C PRO A 269 -11.67 13.21 -2.25
N GLU A 270 -12.50 13.76 -1.36
CA GLU A 270 -13.94 13.53 -1.35
C GLU A 270 -14.58 13.96 -2.67
N LEU A 271 -15.51 13.15 -3.19
CA LEU A 271 -16.35 13.48 -4.35
C LEU A 271 -15.58 13.91 -5.62
N PHE A 272 -14.29 13.60 -5.71
CA PHE A 272 -13.49 13.96 -6.91
C PHE A 272 -14.04 13.27 -8.17
N THR A 273 -14.80 12.19 -8.01
CA THR A 273 -15.50 11.47 -9.08
C THR A 273 -16.66 12.25 -9.70
N LEU A 274 -17.10 13.38 -9.09
CA LEU A 274 -18.06 14.31 -9.72
C LEU A 274 -17.54 14.83 -11.08
N GLN A 275 -16.23 14.76 -11.31
CA GLN A 275 -15.61 15.05 -12.59
C GLN A 275 -16.21 14.23 -13.74
N LEU A 276 -16.71 13.00 -13.49
CA LEU A 276 -17.35 12.16 -14.49
C LEU A 276 -18.63 12.77 -15.08
N LEU A 277 -19.30 13.65 -14.34
CA LEU A 277 -20.46 14.39 -14.86
C LEU A 277 -20.09 15.40 -15.96
N SER A 278 -18.83 15.78 -16.03
CA SER A 278 -18.36 16.69 -17.09
C SER A 278 -18.19 16.03 -18.46
N ILE A 279 -18.29 14.70 -18.54
CA ILE A 279 -18.18 13.96 -19.81
C ILE A 279 -19.28 14.41 -20.77
N GLU A 280 -20.52 14.35 -20.32
CA GLU A 280 -21.67 14.79 -21.12
C GLU A 280 -21.88 16.30 -21.03
N ASN A 281 -21.48 16.91 -19.92
CA ASN A 281 -21.50 18.35 -19.67
C ASN A 281 -22.88 18.99 -19.90
N GLU A 282 -23.95 18.25 -19.59
CA GLU A 282 -25.31 18.71 -19.68
C GLU A 282 -25.80 19.22 -18.32
N PRO A 283 -26.58 20.31 -18.26
CA PRO A 283 -27.22 20.76 -17.03
C PRO A 283 -28.31 19.77 -16.64
N ILE A 284 -28.05 18.99 -15.61
CA ILE A 284 -28.96 17.98 -15.04
C ILE A 284 -29.34 18.44 -13.63
N ALA A 285 -30.57 18.11 -13.19
CA ALA A 285 -30.98 18.37 -11.80
C ALA A 285 -30.02 17.66 -10.82
N PRO A 286 -29.65 18.29 -9.68
CA PRO A 286 -28.61 17.79 -8.79
C PRO A 286 -28.83 16.35 -8.32
N ASP A 287 -30.07 16.00 -7.92
CA ASP A 287 -30.42 14.66 -7.49
C ASP A 287 -30.24 13.60 -8.60
N LYS A 288 -30.64 13.94 -9.83
CA LYS A 288 -30.47 13.06 -11.00
C LYS A 288 -29.00 12.92 -11.41
N SER A 289 -28.20 13.97 -11.24
CA SER A 289 -26.77 13.92 -11.48
C SER A 289 -26.09 12.90 -10.56
N ILE A 290 -26.47 12.90 -9.30
CA ILE A 290 -25.92 11.97 -8.31
C ILE A 290 -26.40 10.54 -8.58
N ASP A 291 -27.67 10.32 -8.89
CA ASP A 291 -28.17 8.98 -9.25
C ASP A 291 -27.42 8.41 -10.47
N ARG A 292 -27.20 9.23 -11.50
CA ARG A 292 -26.41 8.86 -12.69
C ARG A 292 -24.95 8.52 -12.34
N LEU A 293 -24.34 9.25 -11.41
CA LEU A 293 -22.97 8.98 -10.99
C LEU A 293 -22.83 7.60 -10.35
N THR A 294 -23.88 7.09 -9.69
CA THR A 294 -23.87 5.75 -9.08
C THR A 294 -23.69 4.62 -10.08
N GLU A 295 -23.95 4.84 -11.38
CA GLU A 295 -23.74 3.85 -12.44
C GLU A 295 -22.25 3.52 -12.62
N TYR A 296 -21.35 4.43 -12.25
CA TYR A 296 -19.89 4.23 -12.32
C TYR A 296 -19.32 3.47 -11.11
N THR A 297 -20.10 3.18 -10.07
CA THR A 297 -19.62 2.64 -8.79
C THR A 297 -18.75 1.40 -8.96
N GLU A 298 -19.25 0.37 -9.66
CA GLU A 298 -18.49 -0.89 -9.81
C GLU A 298 -17.22 -0.67 -10.67
N ARG A 299 -17.31 0.14 -11.70
CA ARG A 299 -16.17 0.46 -12.57
C ARG A 299 -15.06 1.20 -11.82
N ILE A 300 -15.43 2.13 -10.92
CA ILE A 300 -14.50 2.84 -10.03
C ILE A 300 -13.84 1.86 -9.06
N LYS A 301 -14.62 0.99 -8.41
CA LYS A 301 -14.09 -0.02 -7.49
C LYS A 301 -13.11 -0.97 -8.17
N GLU A 302 -13.45 -1.46 -9.35
CA GLU A 302 -12.57 -2.34 -10.13
C GLU A 302 -11.28 -1.63 -10.54
N MET A 303 -11.37 -0.39 -11.02
CA MET A 303 -10.23 0.43 -11.39
C MET A 303 -9.26 0.59 -10.20
N PHE A 304 -9.75 1.07 -9.04
CA PHE A 304 -8.87 1.29 -7.88
C PHE A 304 -8.33 -0.02 -7.30
N THR A 305 -9.11 -1.10 -7.29
CA THR A 305 -8.63 -2.41 -6.86
C THR A 305 -7.49 -2.90 -7.75
N ARG A 306 -7.65 -2.78 -9.07
CA ARG A 306 -6.60 -3.14 -10.03
C ARG A 306 -5.35 -2.27 -9.84
N LEU A 307 -5.50 -0.96 -9.66
CA LEU A 307 -4.38 -0.04 -9.42
C LEU A 307 -3.66 -0.36 -8.10
N ALA A 308 -4.40 -0.64 -7.01
CA ALA A 308 -3.81 -1.01 -5.72
C ALA A 308 -2.93 -2.25 -5.82
N ILE A 309 -3.40 -3.28 -6.53
CA ILE A 309 -2.65 -4.51 -6.77
C ILE A 309 -1.45 -4.24 -7.69
N LYS A 310 -1.70 -3.61 -8.84
CA LYS A 310 -0.69 -3.36 -9.88
C LYS A 310 0.49 -2.53 -9.34
N TYR A 311 0.19 -1.50 -8.58
CA TYR A 311 1.19 -0.55 -8.08
C TYR A 311 1.66 -0.87 -6.65
N ASN A 312 1.17 -1.95 -6.04
CA ASN A 312 1.52 -2.40 -4.69
C ASN A 312 1.36 -1.31 -3.62
N ILE A 313 0.24 -0.61 -3.64
CA ILE A 313 -0.08 0.51 -2.75
C ILE A 313 -1.50 0.40 -2.21
N ASN A 314 -1.72 0.75 -0.95
CA ASN A 314 -3.07 0.87 -0.40
C ASN A 314 -3.68 2.21 -0.84
N ILE A 315 -4.88 2.20 -1.39
CA ILE A 315 -5.53 3.38 -1.95
C ILE A 315 -6.79 3.72 -1.16
N ILE A 316 -6.82 4.90 -0.57
CA ILE A 316 -8.05 5.54 -0.10
C ILE A 316 -8.60 6.33 -1.29
N ALA A 317 -9.61 5.76 -1.96
CA ALA A 317 -10.10 6.20 -3.26
C ALA A 317 -10.99 7.46 -3.19
N GLY A 318 -10.66 8.38 -2.30
CA GLY A 318 -11.50 9.55 -2.05
C GLY A 318 -12.89 9.14 -1.59
N SER A 319 -13.93 9.71 -2.20
CA SER A 319 -15.27 9.18 -2.01
C SER A 319 -16.13 9.31 -3.27
N HIS A 320 -17.22 8.53 -3.31
CA HIS A 320 -18.11 8.40 -4.46
C HIS A 320 -19.55 8.17 -4.01
N PRO A 321 -20.54 8.85 -4.63
CA PRO A 321 -21.95 8.54 -4.42
C PRO A 321 -22.27 7.11 -4.84
N THR A 322 -22.76 6.31 -3.91
CA THR A 322 -22.97 4.87 -4.09
C THR A 322 -24.41 4.49 -3.74
N LYS A 323 -25.06 3.78 -4.63
CA LYS A 323 -26.42 3.28 -4.40
C LYS A 323 -26.40 2.03 -3.53
N MET A 324 -27.03 2.10 -2.38
CA MET A 324 -27.11 1.03 -1.41
C MET A 324 -28.21 0.02 -1.77
N LYS A 325 -28.21 -1.13 -1.10
CA LYS A 325 -29.18 -2.22 -1.36
C LYS A 325 -30.64 -1.83 -1.11
N ASP A 326 -30.87 -0.88 -0.21
CA ASP A 326 -32.21 -0.35 0.11
C ASP A 326 -32.66 0.75 -0.85
N GLY A 327 -31.82 1.11 -1.82
CA GLY A 327 -32.08 2.14 -2.83
C GLY A 327 -31.62 3.54 -2.40
N SER A 328 -31.19 3.75 -1.16
CA SER A 328 -30.61 5.01 -0.71
C SER A 328 -29.24 5.27 -1.37
N ILE A 329 -28.84 6.53 -1.46
CA ILE A 329 -27.51 6.92 -1.97
C ILE A 329 -26.69 7.43 -0.81
N GLN A 330 -25.49 6.89 -0.64
CA GLN A 330 -24.54 7.31 0.38
C GLN A 330 -23.23 7.78 -0.27
N ASN A 331 -22.53 8.71 0.37
CA ASN A 331 -21.19 9.12 -0.01
C ASN A 331 -20.21 8.14 0.62
N VAL A 332 -19.53 7.30 -0.19
CA VAL A 332 -18.75 6.16 0.27
C VAL A 332 -17.30 6.27 -0.16
N THR A 333 -16.37 6.12 0.78
CA THR A 333 -14.95 5.89 0.49
C THR A 333 -14.69 4.41 0.27
N PHE A 334 -14.08 4.07 -0.86
CA PHE A 334 -13.52 2.74 -1.10
C PHE A 334 -12.06 2.73 -0.65
N VAL A 335 -11.71 1.81 0.24
CA VAL A 335 -10.33 1.55 0.65
C VAL A 335 -9.89 0.27 -0.03
N CYS A 336 -9.10 0.44 -1.08
CA CYS A 336 -8.58 -0.65 -1.91
C CYS A 336 -7.18 -1.02 -1.44
N LEU A 337 -7.06 -2.16 -0.79
CA LEU A 337 -5.78 -2.62 -0.26
C LEU A 337 -4.93 -3.28 -1.34
N ARG A 338 -3.62 -3.22 -1.19
CA ARG A 338 -2.67 -3.80 -2.14
C ARG A 338 -2.70 -5.33 -2.23
N ASP A 339 -3.39 -6.00 -1.30
CA ASP A 339 -3.68 -7.43 -1.36
C ASP A 339 -4.96 -7.76 -2.15
N GLY A 340 -5.68 -6.74 -2.63
CA GLY A 340 -6.92 -6.84 -3.38
C GLY A 340 -8.19 -6.79 -2.52
N ALA A 341 -8.08 -6.70 -1.19
CA ALA A 341 -9.24 -6.48 -0.34
C ALA A 341 -9.80 -5.06 -0.55
N VAL A 342 -11.13 -4.94 -0.51
CA VAL A 342 -11.82 -3.66 -0.63
C VAL A 342 -12.74 -3.48 0.57
N HIS A 343 -12.60 -2.35 1.25
CA HIS A 343 -13.46 -1.93 2.34
C HIS A 343 -14.26 -0.71 1.92
N GLU A 344 -15.47 -0.57 2.44
CA GLU A 344 -16.38 0.54 2.18
C GLU A 344 -16.61 1.28 3.49
N GLN A 345 -16.36 2.59 3.50
CA GLN A 345 -16.68 3.45 4.63
C GLN A 345 -17.63 4.54 4.15
N PRO A 346 -18.92 4.44 4.49
CA PRO A 346 -19.87 5.51 4.19
C PRO A 346 -19.66 6.71 5.14
N LYS A 347 -19.93 7.89 4.61
CA LYS A 347 -19.99 9.15 5.39
C LYS A 347 -21.13 9.07 6.40
N ILE A 348 -20.83 9.36 7.65
CA ILE A 348 -21.82 9.29 8.74
C ILE A 348 -22.69 10.56 8.74
N HIS A 349 -22.07 11.72 8.51
CA HIS A 349 -22.75 13.01 8.53
C HIS A 349 -22.69 13.68 7.15
N PRO A 350 -23.63 13.41 6.24
CA PRO A 350 -23.76 14.22 5.04
C PRO A 350 -24.01 15.70 5.43
N THR A 351 -23.39 16.62 4.70
CA THR A 351 -23.62 18.06 4.91
C THR A 351 -25.07 18.43 4.59
N PRO A 352 -25.58 19.58 5.05
CA PRO A 352 -26.89 20.06 4.65
C PRO A 352 -27.10 20.13 3.14
N ASN A 353 -26.07 20.53 2.37
CA ASN A 353 -26.12 20.59 0.91
C ASN A 353 -26.21 19.19 0.28
N GLU A 354 -25.46 18.21 0.75
CA GLU A 354 -25.53 16.83 0.29
C GLU A 354 -26.94 16.23 0.52
N ARG A 355 -27.54 16.49 1.68
CA ARG A 355 -28.90 16.04 2.01
C ARG A 355 -29.96 16.74 1.16
N TYR A 356 -29.87 18.05 1.02
CA TYR A 356 -30.89 18.85 0.39
C TYR A 356 -30.88 18.75 -1.14
N TRP A 357 -29.70 18.86 -1.77
CA TRP A 357 -29.59 18.91 -3.22
C TRP A 357 -29.38 17.53 -3.86
N TRP A 358 -28.71 16.63 -3.17
CA TRP A 358 -28.27 15.35 -3.72
C TRP A 358 -28.96 14.15 -3.09
N ASN A 359 -29.86 14.35 -2.12
CA ASN A 359 -30.54 13.28 -1.39
C ASN A 359 -29.59 12.20 -0.84
N ILE A 360 -28.38 12.60 -0.45
CA ILE A 360 -27.39 11.68 0.15
C ILE A 360 -27.76 11.42 1.60
N GLU A 361 -27.86 10.13 1.94
CA GLU A 361 -28.12 9.67 3.30
C GLU A 361 -26.83 9.33 4.06
N GLY A 362 -26.87 9.43 5.38
CA GLY A 362 -25.77 9.07 6.26
C GLY A 362 -25.64 7.57 6.47
N GLY A 363 -24.39 7.09 6.55
CA GLY A 363 -24.08 5.73 6.97
C GLY A 363 -24.35 5.50 8.46
N ASN A 364 -24.31 4.23 8.87
CA ASN A 364 -24.60 3.83 10.26
C ASN A 364 -23.47 3.04 10.91
N GLU A 365 -22.37 2.80 10.18
CA GLU A 365 -21.25 2.00 10.66
C GLU A 365 -19.93 2.77 10.47
N LEU A 366 -19.10 2.72 11.50
CA LEU A 366 -17.76 3.29 11.51
C LEU A 366 -16.81 2.32 12.19
N SER A 367 -15.85 1.81 11.46
CA SER A 367 -14.91 0.80 11.96
C SER A 367 -13.50 1.04 11.45
N VAL A 368 -12.52 0.60 12.22
CA VAL A 368 -11.14 0.54 11.74
C VAL A 368 -11.00 -0.48 10.61
N ILE A 369 -10.14 -0.18 9.67
CA ILE A 369 -9.75 -1.06 8.58
C ILE A 369 -8.36 -1.60 8.89
N GLN A 370 -8.24 -2.93 8.95
CA GLN A 370 -6.96 -3.59 9.19
C GLN A 370 -6.16 -3.62 7.89
N THR A 371 -4.92 -3.18 7.96
CA THR A 371 -3.98 -3.18 6.82
C THR A 371 -2.65 -3.80 7.21
N ASP A 372 -1.81 -4.09 6.25
CA ASP A 372 -0.43 -4.54 6.49
C ASP A 372 0.47 -3.47 7.13
N CYS A 373 0.02 -2.21 7.17
CA CYS A 373 0.67 -1.09 7.85
C CYS A 373 0.00 -0.74 9.21
N GLY A 374 -0.91 -1.59 9.68
CA GLY A 374 -1.68 -1.40 10.90
C GLY A 374 -3.10 -0.87 10.67
N PRO A 375 -3.87 -0.72 11.76
CA PRO A 375 -5.24 -0.25 11.69
C PRO A 375 -5.32 1.24 11.33
N ILE A 376 -6.18 1.54 10.35
CA ILE A 376 -6.47 2.90 9.89
C ILE A 376 -7.94 3.24 10.06
N GLY A 377 -8.27 4.53 10.08
CA GLY A 377 -9.62 5.04 10.04
C GLY A 377 -9.84 6.00 8.87
N VAL A 378 -11.08 6.13 8.42
CA VAL A 378 -11.48 7.10 7.38
C VAL A 378 -12.61 7.96 7.94
N LEU A 379 -12.46 9.27 7.82
CA LEU A 379 -13.45 10.28 8.18
C LEU A 379 -13.66 11.20 6.98
N ILE A 380 -14.84 11.16 6.37
CA ILE A 380 -15.08 11.90 5.14
C ILE A 380 -15.46 13.34 5.49
N CYS A 381 -14.55 14.29 5.22
CA CYS A 381 -14.77 15.74 5.28
C CYS A 381 -15.46 16.18 6.60
N TYR A 382 -16.77 16.44 6.56
CA TYR A 382 -17.58 16.89 7.69
C TYR A 382 -17.53 15.93 8.88
N ASP A 383 -17.37 14.64 8.67
CA ASP A 383 -17.19 13.65 9.75
C ASP A 383 -16.00 13.97 10.65
N CYS A 384 -14.95 14.59 10.09
CA CYS A 384 -13.79 15.02 10.87
C CYS A 384 -14.10 16.14 11.90
N GLU A 385 -15.18 16.90 11.70
CA GLU A 385 -15.60 17.95 12.61
C GLU A 385 -16.26 17.40 13.90
N PHE A 386 -16.61 16.10 13.94
CA PHE A 386 -17.20 15.43 15.09
C PHE A 386 -16.14 14.65 15.87
N PRO A 387 -15.69 15.13 17.06
CA PRO A 387 -14.61 14.49 17.83
C PRO A 387 -14.92 13.06 18.24
N GLU A 388 -16.19 12.71 18.43
CA GLU A 388 -16.65 11.39 18.83
C GLU A 388 -16.27 10.33 17.81
N LEU A 389 -16.34 10.63 16.50
CA LEU A 389 -16.03 9.69 15.45
C LEU A 389 -14.54 9.34 15.42
N ALA A 390 -13.67 10.34 15.50
CA ALA A 390 -12.23 10.12 15.59
C ALA A 390 -11.89 9.31 16.84
N ARG A 391 -12.48 9.66 17.99
CA ARG A 391 -12.28 8.95 19.25
C ARG A 391 -12.70 7.50 19.15
N HIS A 392 -13.84 7.23 18.52
CA HIS A 392 -14.35 5.87 18.32
C HIS A 392 -13.37 5.02 17.48
N LEU A 393 -12.80 5.57 16.41
CA LEU A 393 -11.78 4.87 15.60
C LEU A 393 -10.48 4.63 16.36
N ILE A 394 -10.02 5.63 17.14
CA ILE A 394 -8.79 5.52 17.94
C ILE A 394 -8.96 4.49 19.07
N ASP A 395 -10.12 4.42 19.69
CA ASP A 395 -10.42 3.43 20.73
C ASP A 395 -10.47 1.98 20.15
N GLN A 396 -10.71 1.83 18.85
CA GLN A 396 -10.56 0.57 18.10
C GLN A 396 -9.11 0.31 17.64
N GLY A 397 -8.17 1.21 17.89
CA GLY A 397 -6.74 1.04 17.63
C GLY A 397 -6.18 1.76 16.40
N ALA A 398 -6.93 2.63 15.71
CA ALA A 398 -6.41 3.38 14.59
C ALA A 398 -5.21 4.25 15.00
N ASN A 399 -4.18 4.29 14.13
CA ASN A 399 -3.00 5.12 14.30
C ASN A 399 -2.94 6.25 13.27
N ILE A 400 -3.58 6.05 12.12
CA ILE A 400 -3.65 7.00 11.01
C ILE A 400 -5.12 7.18 10.64
N LEU A 401 -5.57 8.43 10.57
CA LEU A 401 -6.89 8.80 10.07
C LEU A 401 -6.74 9.47 8.71
N PHE A 402 -7.47 9.00 7.72
CA PHE A 402 -7.53 9.60 6.40
C PHE A 402 -8.79 10.45 6.28
N VAL A 403 -8.62 11.68 5.78
CA VAL A 403 -9.70 12.67 5.67
C VAL A 403 -9.76 13.18 4.23
N PRO A 404 -10.41 12.44 3.32
CA PRO A 404 -10.78 13.00 2.03
C PRO A 404 -11.80 14.13 2.25
N PHE A 405 -11.58 15.31 1.62
CA PHE A 405 -12.48 16.45 1.78
C PHE A 405 -12.73 17.20 0.47
N CYS A 406 -13.86 17.91 0.44
CA CYS A 406 -14.27 18.78 -0.66
C CYS A 406 -14.86 20.06 -0.05
N THR A 407 -14.22 21.19 -0.29
CA THR A 407 -14.63 22.51 0.23
C THR A 407 -14.57 23.57 -0.85
N ASP A 408 -15.57 24.43 -0.87
CA ASP A 408 -15.74 25.51 -1.86
C ASP A 408 -14.97 26.78 -1.49
N GLU A 409 -14.87 27.09 -0.19
CA GLU A 409 -14.26 28.31 0.30
C GLU A 409 -13.22 28.06 1.39
N ARG A 410 -12.33 29.03 1.57
CA ARG A 410 -11.27 28.97 2.57
C ARG A 410 -11.81 28.75 3.98
N GLN A 411 -12.95 29.35 4.35
CA GLN A 411 -13.52 29.16 5.70
C GLN A 411 -14.03 27.73 5.90
N GLY A 412 -14.63 27.11 4.87
CA GLY A 412 -15.02 25.70 4.88
C GLY A 412 -13.80 24.81 5.06
N TYR A 413 -12.76 25.03 4.26
CA TYR A 413 -11.47 24.36 4.40
C TYR A 413 -10.90 24.51 5.82
N LEU A 414 -10.89 25.72 6.40
CA LEU A 414 -10.30 25.95 7.72
C LEU A 414 -11.07 25.23 8.84
N ARG A 415 -12.41 25.06 8.73
CA ARG A 415 -13.16 24.22 9.69
C ARG A 415 -12.64 22.79 9.68
N VAL A 416 -12.54 22.17 8.50
CA VAL A 416 -12.02 20.79 8.36
C VAL A 416 -10.56 20.74 8.82
N ARG A 417 -9.73 21.71 8.42
CA ARG A 417 -8.30 21.77 8.75
C ARG A 417 -8.04 21.86 10.25
N TYR A 418 -8.74 22.76 10.95
CA TYR A 418 -8.57 22.93 12.40
C TYR A 418 -9.13 21.75 13.18
N SER A 419 -10.25 21.19 12.72
CA SER A 419 -10.79 19.96 13.29
C SER A 419 -9.81 18.80 13.12
N ALA A 420 -9.28 18.58 11.93
CA ALA A 420 -8.28 17.54 11.66
C ALA A 420 -7.02 17.69 12.54
N GLN A 421 -6.53 18.94 12.72
CA GLN A 421 -5.40 19.21 13.62
C GLN A 421 -5.76 18.84 15.07
N ALA A 422 -6.96 19.19 15.52
CA ALA A 422 -7.43 18.81 16.85
C ALA A 422 -7.50 17.29 17.02
N ARG A 423 -7.97 16.54 15.97
CA ARG A 423 -7.98 15.06 15.99
C ARG A 423 -6.57 14.49 16.16
N ALA A 424 -5.58 15.05 15.45
CA ALA A 424 -4.20 14.62 15.58
C ALA A 424 -3.64 14.83 17.00
N VAL A 425 -3.91 16.00 17.59
CA VAL A 425 -3.42 16.39 18.91
C VAL A 425 -4.10 15.58 20.02
N GLU A 426 -5.43 15.62 20.11
CA GLU A 426 -6.20 15.04 21.21
C GLU A 426 -6.22 13.50 21.23
N ASN A 427 -6.00 12.87 20.06
CA ASN A 427 -5.95 11.43 19.91
C ASN A 427 -4.52 10.89 19.77
N GLN A 428 -3.53 11.78 19.75
CA GLN A 428 -2.13 11.39 19.53
C GLN A 428 -2.00 10.42 18.36
N CYS A 429 -2.49 10.82 17.17
CA CYS A 429 -2.50 10.03 15.94
C CYS A 429 -2.05 10.90 14.75
N TYR A 430 -1.77 10.27 13.62
CA TYR A 430 -1.57 10.96 12.35
C TYR A 430 -2.91 11.22 11.66
N VAL A 431 -3.02 12.35 10.96
CA VAL A 431 -4.18 12.66 10.12
C VAL A 431 -3.70 13.09 8.74
N VAL A 432 -4.22 12.46 7.69
CA VAL A 432 -3.85 12.70 6.30
C VAL A 432 -5.05 13.28 5.57
N MET A 433 -4.97 14.54 5.14
CA MET A 433 -6.04 15.27 4.48
C MET A 433 -5.79 15.37 2.99
N SER A 434 -6.81 15.11 2.16
CA SER A 434 -6.75 15.23 0.70
C SER A 434 -7.95 16.01 0.17
N GLY A 435 -7.72 17.08 -0.57
CA GLY A 435 -8.75 18.01 -1.03
C GLY A 435 -8.73 18.30 -2.53
N ASN A 436 -9.91 18.70 -3.06
CA ASN A 436 -10.09 19.13 -4.44
C ASN A 436 -9.68 20.59 -4.63
N VAL A 437 -9.15 20.88 -5.81
CA VAL A 437 -8.95 22.25 -6.34
C VAL A 437 -9.54 22.33 -7.74
N GLY A 438 -9.46 23.49 -8.38
CA GLY A 438 -10.05 23.72 -9.72
C GLY A 438 -11.57 23.91 -9.67
N ASN A 439 -12.24 23.66 -10.79
CA ASN A 439 -13.69 23.86 -10.93
C ASN A 439 -14.31 23.02 -12.04
N LEU A 440 -15.63 22.83 -11.92
CA LEU A 440 -16.48 22.21 -12.96
C LEU A 440 -17.74 23.09 -13.17
N PRO A 441 -17.70 24.11 -14.04
CA PRO A 441 -18.75 25.16 -14.10
C PRO A 441 -20.17 24.71 -14.40
N ARG A 442 -20.38 23.46 -14.84
CA ARG A 442 -21.72 22.91 -15.14
C ARG A 442 -22.13 21.77 -14.20
N VAL A 443 -21.30 21.50 -13.20
CA VAL A 443 -21.59 20.51 -12.16
C VAL A 443 -21.98 21.25 -10.90
N HIS A 444 -23.19 21.01 -10.42
CA HIS A 444 -23.72 21.70 -9.22
C HIS A 444 -22.79 21.51 -8.00
N ASN A 445 -22.55 22.58 -7.25
CA ASN A 445 -21.63 22.66 -6.11
C ASN A 445 -20.15 22.39 -6.42
N MET A 446 -19.75 22.45 -7.71
CA MET A 446 -18.36 22.27 -8.12
C MET A 446 -17.79 23.50 -8.86
N ASP A 447 -18.46 24.66 -8.68
CA ASP A 447 -18.08 25.90 -9.35
C ASP A 447 -16.73 26.45 -8.90
N ILE A 448 -16.42 26.29 -7.60
CA ILE A 448 -15.16 26.72 -6.99
C ILE A 448 -14.76 25.66 -5.97
N GLN A 449 -13.46 25.36 -5.91
CA GLN A 449 -12.89 24.47 -4.89
C GLN A 449 -11.68 25.13 -4.24
N TYR A 450 -11.56 25.00 -2.93
CA TYR A 450 -10.43 25.50 -2.16
C TYR A 450 -9.85 24.37 -1.30
N ALA A 451 -8.58 24.07 -1.48
CA ALA A 451 -7.87 23.10 -0.65
C ALA A 451 -6.41 23.47 -0.41
N GLN A 452 -5.90 22.99 0.71
CA GLN A 452 -4.50 22.77 1.01
C GLN A 452 -4.40 21.41 1.70
N SER A 453 -4.05 20.39 0.95
CA SER A 453 -3.87 19.03 1.47
C SER A 453 -2.66 18.97 2.39
N CYS A 454 -2.72 18.13 3.41
CA CYS A 454 -1.66 18.09 4.42
C CYS A 454 -1.61 16.77 5.19
N ILE A 455 -0.49 16.53 5.82
CA ILE A 455 -0.23 15.40 6.69
C ILE A 455 0.10 15.95 8.08
N LEU A 456 -0.74 15.63 9.05
CA LEU A 456 -0.73 16.20 10.40
C LEU A 456 -0.21 15.20 11.42
N THR A 457 0.45 15.74 12.42
CA THR A 457 1.02 14.96 13.54
C THR A 457 0.49 15.48 14.88
N PRO A 458 0.63 14.71 15.96
CA PRO A 458 0.56 15.27 17.30
C PRO A 458 1.57 16.40 17.49
N CYS A 459 1.31 17.27 18.49
CA CYS A 459 2.25 18.32 18.91
C CYS A 459 3.00 17.84 20.16
N ASP A 460 4.08 17.08 19.98
CA ASP A 460 4.96 16.58 21.04
C ASP A 460 6.40 16.47 20.52
N PHE A 461 7.38 16.18 21.38
CA PHE A 461 8.81 16.21 21.07
C PHE A 461 9.27 15.42 19.86
N TYR A 462 8.57 14.31 19.53
CA TYR A 462 8.94 13.43 18.42
C TYR A 462 8.44 13.93 17.05
N PHE A 463 7.63 15.01 17.02
CA PHE A 463 6.94 15.49 15.83
C PHE A 463 7.38 16.91 15.46
N SER A 464 6.93 17.38 14.30
CA SER A 464 7.08 18.77 13.89
C SER A 464 6.45 19.72 14.92
N ARG A 465 7.10 20.84 15.18
CA ARG A 465 6.67 21.78 16.24
C ARG A 465 5.26 22.36 16.04
N ASP A 466 4.87 22.51 14.79
CA ASP A 466 3.56 23.00 14.36
C ASP A 466 2.54 21.88 14.10
N GLY A 467 2.94 20.61 14.29
CA GLY A 467 2.09 19.45 14.03
C GLY A 467 1.83 19.19 12.53
N ILE A 468 2.71 19.67 11.63
CA ILE A 468 2.60 19.47 10.18
C ILE A 468 3.83 18.68 9.72
N ALA A 469 3.61 17.45 9.21
CA ALA A 469 4.67 16.66 8.60
C ALA A 469 4.92 17.08 7.15
N ALA A 470 3.87 17.39 6.40
CA ALA A 470 3.92 17.92 5.05
C ALA A 470 2.61 18.65 4.73
N ASP A 471 2.67 19.63 3.84
CA ASP A 471 1.51 20.27 3.25
C ASP A 471 1.75 20.63 1.78
N THR A 472 0.68 20.98 1.08
CA THR A 472 0.73 21.40 -0.33
C THR A 472 0.62 22.92 -0.44
N THR A 473 0.99 23.47 -1.61
CA THR A 473 0.63 24.84 -1.95
C THR A 473 -0.89 24.94 -2.12
N PRO A 474 -1.58 25.93 -1.51
CA PRO A 474 -3.01 26.11 -1.68
C PRO A 474 -3.41 26.21 -3.15
N ASN A 475 -4.48 25.52 -3.53
CA ASN A 475 -5.12 25.59 -4.86
C ASN A 475 -4.22 25.21 -6.06
N VAL A 476 -3.16 24.43 -5.83
CA VAL A 476 -2.28 23.91 -6.90
C VAL A 476 -2.33 22.41 -6.92
N GLU A 477 -2.56 21.79 -8.05
CA GLU A 477 -2.51 20.34 -8.19
C GLU A 477 -1.12 19.82 -7.87
N THR A 478 -1.01 18.95 -6.88
CA THR A 478 0.27 18.41 -6.42
C THR A 478 0.09 17.20 -5.51
N VAL A 479 1.19 16.60 -5.11
CA VAL A 479 1.23 15.51 -4.11
C VAL A 479 2.19 15.89 -2.99
N ALA A 480 1.78 15.69 -1.75
CA ALA A 480 2.66 15.78 -0.59
C ALA A 480 2.91 14.38 0.01
N PHE A 481 4.11 14.19 0.57
CA PHE A 481 4.57 12.92 1.12
C PHE A 481 5.08 13.11 2.55
N ALA A 482 4.89 12.10 3.40
CA ALA A 482 5.56 12.01 4.70
C ALA A 482 5.83 10.55 5.10
N ASP A 483 6.90 10.36 5.86
CA ASP A 483 7.23 9.10 6.53
C ASP A 483 6.70 9.15 7.98
N LEU A 484 5.70 8.35 8.28
CA LEU A 484 5.01 8.29 9.56
C LEU A 484 5.60 7.18 10.44
N ARG A 485 6.31 7.54 11.49
CA ARG A 485 6.86 6.57 12.43
C ARG A 485 5.84 6.17 13.50
N LEU A 486 5.34 4.95 13.42
CA LEU A 486 4.33 4.45 14.35
C LEU A 486 4.86 4.37 15.79
N GLU A 487 6.16 4.12 15.96
CA GLU A 487 6.81 4.15 17.27
C GLU A 487 6.65 5.51 17.98
N TYR A 488 6.67 6.62 17.23
CA TYR A 488 6.50 7.95 17.82
C TYR A 488 5.10 8.16 18.41
N ILE A 489 4.08 7.60 17.75
CA ILE A 489 2.71 7.57 18.30
C ILE A 489 2.69 6.78 19.62
N TYR A 490 3.30 5.60 19.62
CA TYR A 490 3.37 4.79 20.84
C TYR A 490 4.08 5.55 21.97
N ARG A 491 5.22 6.17 21.70
CA ARG A 491 5.98 6.95 22.69
C ARG A 491 5.17 8.15 23.20
N ALA A 492 4.52 8.92 22.31
CA ALA A 492 3.68 10.04 22.70
C ALA A 492 2.53 9.61 23.63
N ARG A 493 1.86 8.50 23.34
CA ARG A 493 0.76 7.95 24.16
C ARG A 493 1.19 7.42 25.53
N HIS A 494 2.46 6.98 25.70
CA HIS A 494 2.92 6.31 26.92
C HIS A 494 3.92 7.12 27.76
N SER A 495 4.69 8.00 27.13
CA SER A 495 5.77 8.75 27.75
C SER A 495 5.97 10.18 27.17
N GLY A 496 4.97 10.71 26.48
CA GLY A 496 4.97 12.09 25.96
C GLY A 496 4.89 13.13 27.08
N THR A 497 5.04 14.41 26.70
CA THR A 497 4.92 15.54 27.65
C THR A 497 3.53 15.64 28.26
N VAL A 498 2.52 15.29 27.49
CA VAL A 498 1.13 15.11 27.90
C VAL A 498 0.60 13.82 27.26
N MET A 499 -0.20 13.08 27.97
CA MET A 499 -0.70 11.78 27.52
C MET A 499 -2.22 11.83 27.32
N ASN A 500 -2.66 12.69 26.41
CA ASN A 500 -4.09 13.00 26.20
C ASN A 500 -4.98 11.76 26.09
N LEU A 501 -4.51 10.70 25.43
CA LEU A 501 -5.28 9.48 25.27
C LEU A 501 -5.34 8.64 26.56
N LYS A 502 -4.22 8.53 27.28
CA LYS A 502 -4.08 7.74 28.51
C LYS A 502 -4.74 8.40 29.71
N ASP A 503 -4.69 9.74 29.80
CA ASP A 503 -5.16 10.50 30.98
C ASP A 503 -6.67 10.77 30.95
N ARG A 504 -7.40 10.17 30.00
CA ARG A 504 -8.86 10.28 29.93
C ARG A 504 -9.52 9.72 31.19
N ARG A 505 -10.48 10.43 31.71
CA ARG A 505 -11.26 10.05 32.88
C ARG A 505 -12.40 9.10 32.51
N HIS A 506 -12.03 7.85 32.16
CA HIS A 506 -13.00 6.81 31.80
C HIS A 506 -14.01 6.48 32.92
N ASP A 507 -13.68 6.88 34.13
CA ASP A 507 -14.57 6.83 35.29
C ASP A 507 -15.69 7.86 35.24
N LEU A 508 -15.52 8.94 34.45
CA LEU A 508 -16.49 10.04 34.35
C LEU A 508 -17.23 10.08 33.01
N TYR A 509 -16.57 9.72 31.92
CA TYR A 509 -17.15 9.81 30.58
C TYR A 509 -16.55 8.77 29.61
N SER A 510 -17.35 8.40 28.60
CA SER A 510 -16.95 7.54 27.50
C SER A 510 -17.71 7.89 26.23
N VAL A 511 -17.16 7.48 25.05
CA VAL A 511 -17.89 7.50 23.78
C VAL A 511 -18.50 6.13 23.56
N VAL A 512 -19.81 6.07 23.33
CA VAL A 512 -20.53 4.82 23.10
C VAL A 512 -21.18 4.85 21.73
N TRP A 513 -20.86 3.87 20.88
CA TRP A 513 -21.51 3.69 19.59
C TRP A 513 -22.80 2.88 19.75
N HIS A 514 -23.94 3.50 19.44
CA HIS A 514 -25.24 2.81 19.52
C HIS A 514 -25.55 2.08 18.20
N LYS A 515 -25.83 0.80 18.27
CA LYS A 515 -26.37 0.08 17.11
C LYS A 515 -27.80 0.52 16.83
N LYS A 516 -28.15 0.69 15.55
CA LYS A 516 -29.44 1.25 15.07
C LYS A 516 -30.71 0.65 15.73
N ASN A 517 -30.63 -0.55 16.33
CA ASN A 517 -31.75 -1.23 16.96
C ASN A 517 -31.97 -0.90 18.45
N VAL A 518 -31.18 0.01 19.04
CA VAL A 518 -31.23 0.29 20.48
C VAL A 518 -31.88 1.64 20.80
N LEU A 519 -31.95 2.54 19.84
CA LEU A 519 -32.62 3.84 20.05
C LEU A 519 -34.11 3.71 19.75
N LYS A 520 -34.93 3.74 20.81
CA LYS A 520 -36.32 4.20 20.66
C LYS A 520 -36.28 5.63 20.10
N PRO A 521 -37.19 6.04 19.21
CA PRO A 521 -37.28 7.45 18.81
C PRO A 521 -37.33 8.30 20.08
N ALA A 522 -36.51 9.36 20.14
CA ALA A 522 -36.69 10.36 21.16
C ALA A 522 -38.15 10.85 21.09
N ASP A 523 -38.82 10.92 22.22
CA ASP A 523 -40.16 11.43 22.31
C ASP A 523 -40.25 12.73 21.52
N GLU A 524 -41.28 12.88 20.71
CA GLU A 524 -41.52 14.12 19.93
C GLU A 524 -41.39 15.33 20.86
N PRO A 525 -40.77 16.43 20.40
CA PRO A 525 -40.69 17.63 21.23
C PRO A 525 -42.11 18.10 21.57
N VAL A 526 -42.37 18.21 22.85
CA VAL A 526 -43.62 18.81 23.38
C VAL A 526 -43.79 20.16 22.70
N LYS A 527 -44.87 20.32 21.93
CA LYS A 527 -45.24 21.61 21.35
C LYS A 527 -45.45 22.58 22.52
N PRO A 528 -44.81 23.76 22.53
CA PRO A 528 -45.16 24.78 23.49
C PRO A 528 -46.61 25.20 23.25
N GLU A 529 -47.39 25.29 24.33
CA GLU A 529 -48.75 25.86 24.35
C GLU A 529 -48.76 27.33 23.93
#